data_e144e55f9cb4be97ca77a70b2f6911da
#
_entry.id   e144e55f9cb4be97ca77a70b2f6911da
#
_cell.length_a   1.000
_cell.length_b   1.000
_cell.length_c   1.000
_cell.angle_alpha   90.00
_cell.angle_beta   90.00
_cell.angle_gamma   90.00
#
_symmetry.space_group_name_H-M   'P 1'
#
loop_
_entity.id
_entity.type
_entity.pdbx_description
1 polymer ?
#
loop_
_entity_poly.entity_id
_entity_poly.type
_entity_poly.pdbx_seq_one_letter_code
_entity_poly.pdbx_strand_id
1 'polypeptide(L)'
;MAVEVKMPQLGLTMEEGTVSKWVKQEGDAVKVGDVLLEITTDKLTSQVTAEAEGTLIKIVAQEGEDIPVKGLLAYIGEAGEQVGAAPAQAAPVQAAAPAAEKKPAGETKVAVIGGGPGGYVAAIRAAQLGGKVTLIEKNKLGGTCLNVGCIPTKAILHAAEAVTEAKEMAEYGIHIEVKNVDWKQVQAKKNAITAQLVGGVTGLMKANKIQVVEGTASFASKDTLAVLKKDGTKENMTFDKIIIAAGSVPAVPPIPGVKENANCVDSTGALSFEEIPKSLLVIGGGVIGIELATAYS
;
A
#
# COMPACT_ATOMS: atom_id res chain seq x y z
N MET A 1 17.37 -29.48 22.77
CA MET A 1 16.62 -29.04 21.57
C MET A 1 16.55 -27.53 21.57
N ALA A 2 17.03 -26.88 20.52
CA ALA A 2 17.00 -25.46 20.42
C ALA A 2 15.55 -24.92 20.34
N VAL A 3 15.25 -23.88 21.10
CA VAL A 3 13.97 -23.17 21.11
C VAL A 3 14.05 -21.96 20.20
N GLU A 4 13.06 -21.78 19.34
CA GLU A 4 12.98 -20.63 18.44
C GLU A 4 12.43 -19.41 19.17
N VAL A 5 13.14 -18.28 19.10
CA VAL A 5 12.66 -16.97 19.52
C VAL A 5 12.03 -16.30 18.31
N LYS A 6 10.75 -15.95 18.41
CA LYS A 6 9.97 -15.38 17.30
C LYS A 6 9.53 -13.95 17.57
N MET A 7 9.30 -13.17 16.49
CA MET A 7 8.74 -11.82 16.59
C MET A 7 7.35 -11.87 17.23
N PRO A 8 7.15 -11.25 18.40
CA PRO A 8 5.85 -11.23 19.07
C PRO A 8 4.86 -10.33 18.34
N GLN A 9 3.58 -10.63 18.46
CA GLN A 9 2.51 -9.75 18.00
C GLN A 9 2.12 -8.79 19.12
N LEU A 10 2.55 -7.53 19.03
CA LEU A 10 2.30 -6.50 20.06
C LEU A 10 1.00 -5.71 19.83
N GLY A 11 0.31 -5.95 18.73
CA GLY A 11 -0.96 -5.30 18.39
C GLY A 11 -1.75 -6.09 17.36
N LEU A 12 -3.09 -5.90 17.35
CA LEU A 12 -3.98 -6.64 16.43
C LEU A 12 -3.70 -6.38 14.95
N THR A 13 -3.13 -5.22 14.63
CA THR A 13 -2.81 -4.79 13.25
C THR A 13 -1.33 -4.84 12.93
N MET A 14 -0.49 -5.38 13.84
CA MET A 14 0.94 -5.50 13.61
C MET A 14 1.22 -6.62 12.62
N GLU A 15 1.87 -6.31 11.51
CA GLU A 15 2.30 -7.25 10.48
C GLU A 15 3.79 -7.57 10.58
N GLU A 16 4.61 -6.59 10.98
CA GLU A 16 6.06 -6.72 11.13
C GLU A 16 6.60 -5.80 12.24
N GLY A 17 7.84 -6.00 12.65
CA GLY A 17 8.57 -5.14 13.56
C GLY A 17 10.05 -5.08 13.19
N THR A 18 10.66 -3.91 13.39
CA THR A 18 12.08 -3.68 13.12
C THR A 18 12.91 -4.04 14.35
N VAL A 19 13.97 -4.83 14.19
CA VAL A 19 14.96 -5.09 15.24
C VAL A 19 15.77 -3.81 15.49
N SER A 20 15.54 -3.15 16.63
CA SER A 20 16.25 -1.89 16.94
C SER A 20 17.64 -2.14 17.50
N LYS A 21 17.76 -3.09 18.45
CA LYS A 21 19.02 -3.39 19.11
C LYS A 21 19.00 -4.75 19.77
N TRP A 22 20.10 -5.51 19.68
CA TRP A 22 20.33 -6.69 20.48
C TRP A 22 20.94 -6.33 21.83
N VAL A 23 20.34 -6.81 22.93
CA VAL A 23 20.82 -6.62 24.31
C VAL A 23 21.74 -7.78 24.71
N LYS A 24 21.50 -8.98 24.18
CA LYS A 24 22.29 -10.19 24.37
C LYS A 24 23.02 -10.55 23.07
N GLN A 25 24.19 -11.18 23.19
CA GLN A 25 25.02 -11.63 22.06
C GLN A 25 25.00 -13.15 21.94
N GLU A 26 25.40 -13.67 20.77
CA GLU A 26 25.59 -15.11 20.59
C GLU A 26 26.62 -15.64 21.61
N GLY A 27 26.28 -16.71 22.30
CA GLY A 27 27.06 -17.29 23.39
C GLY A 27 26.65 -16.86 24.80
N ASP A 28 25.79 -15.84 24.95
CA ASP A 28 25.33 -15.37 26.25
C ASP A 28 24.33 -16.37 26.88
N ALA A 29 24.50 -16.61 28.18
CA ALA A 29 23.51 -17.35 28.95
C ALA A 29 22.27 -16.49 29.22
N VAL A 30 21.08 -17.05 29.01
CA VAL A 30 19.80 -16.39 29.17
C VAL A 30 18.88 -17.22 30.06
N LYS A 31 18.06 -16.53 30.88
CA LYS A 31 17.02 -17.11 31.71
C LYS A 31 15.66 -16.64 31.18
N VAL A 32 14.61 -17.40 31.48
CA VAL A 32 13.24 -16.99 31.18
C VAL A 32 12.96 -15.60 31.75
N GLY A 33 12.54 -14.69 30.89
CA GLY A 33 12.27 -13.29 31.22
C GLY A 33 13.44 -12.32 30.97
N ASP A 34 14.65 -12.79 30.66
CA ASP A 34 15.77 -11.91 30.30
C ASP A 34 15.45 -11.19 28.96
N VAL A 35 15.73 -9.90 28.90
CA VAL A 35 15.59 -9.12 27.67
C VAL A 35 16.65 -9.53 26.66
N LEU A 36 16.23 -9.96 25.48
CA LEU A 36 17.11 -10.39 24.38
C LEU A 36 17.41 -9.26 23.41
N LEU A 37 16.37 -8.54 23.00
CA LEU A 37 16.47 -7.44 22.03
C LEU A 37 15.34 -6.43 22.21
N GLU A 38 15.52 -5.28 21.62
CA GLU A 38 14.49 -4.24 21.47
C GLU A 38 13.97 -4.24 20.04
N ILE A 39 12.68 -4.12 19.88
CA ILE A 39 11.99 -3.99 18.59
C ILE A 39 11.19 -2.70 18.55
N THR A 40 11.14 -2.08 17.38
CA THR A 40 10.32 -0.91 17.11
C THR A 40 9.25 -1.25 16.08
N THR A 41 8.04 -0.79 16.33
CA THR A 41 6.93 -0.83 15.40
C THR A 41 6.56 0.61 15.00
N ASP A 42 5.62 0.77 14.09
CA ASP A 42 5.08 2.07 13.71
C ASP A 42 4.49 2.89 14.88
N LYS A 43 4.19 2.24 16.01
CA LYS A 43 3.48 2.85 17.14
C LYS A 43 4.23 2.85 18.46
N LEU A 44 5.15 1.89 18.67
CA LEU A 44 5.85 1.77 19.95
C LEU A 44 7.17 0.99 19.82
N THR A 45 8.06 1.19 20.78
CA THR A 45 9.24 0.35 21.01
C THR A 45 8.94 -0.60 22.17
N SER A 46 9.28 -1.88 22.04
CA SER A 46 9.05 -2.92 23.03
C SER A 46 10.26 -3.84 23.13
N GLN A 47 10.32 -4.60 24.23
CA GLN A 47 11.41 -5.54 24.49
C GLN A 47 10.90 -6.97 24.28
N VAL A 48 11.72 -7.79 23.63
CA VAL A 48 11.49 -9.23 23.47
C VAL A 48 12.31 -9.95 24.52
N THR A 49 11.64 -10.78 25.32
CA THR A 49 12.24 -11.54 26.41
C THR A 49 12.38 -13.02 26.05
N ALA A 50 13.34 -13.69 26.67
CA ALA A 50 13.53 -15.13 26.54
C ALA A 50 12.36 -15.93 27.12
N GLU A 51 11.79 -16.84 26.34
CA GLU A 51 10.74 -17.78 26.77
C GLU A 51 11.30 -19.10 27.36
N ALA A 52 12.62 -19.32 27.19
CA ALA A 52 13.32 -20.49 27.68
C ALA A 52 14.67 -20.12 28.30
N GLU A 53 15.18 -20.94 29.21
CA GLU A 53 16.55 -20.82 29.70
C GLU A 53 17.52 -21.60 28.82
N GLY A 54 18.75 -21.08 28.68
CA GLY A 54 19.79 -21.70 27.86
C GLY A 54 20.87 -20.71 27.45
N THR A 55 21.50 -20.99 26.35
CA THR A 55 22.48 -20.09 25.70
C THR A 55 21.87 -19.55 24.38
N LEU A 56 22.06 -18.26 24.07
CA LEU A 56 21.69 -17.70 22.78
C LEU A 56 22.66 -18.27 21.72
N ILE A 57 22.21 -19.29 20.99
CA ILE A 57 23.05 -20.08 20.09
C ILE A 57 23.36 -19.29 18.82
N LYS A 58 22.31 -18.69 18.25
CA LYS A 58 22.44 -18.00 16.95
C LYS A 58 21.41 -16.88 16.84
N ILE A 59 21.88 -15.72 16.41
CA ILE A 59 21.06 -14.57 16.00
C ILE A 59 20.81 -14.71 14.49
N VAL A 60 19.53 -14.71 14.09
CA VAL A 60 19.10 -14.83 12.70
C VAL A 60 18.73 -13.47 12.13
N ALA A 61 18.00 -12.66 12.90
CA ALA A 61 17.59 -11.32 12.50
C ALA A 61 18.64 -10.27 12.89
N GLN A 62 19.07 -9.45 11.95
CA GLN A 62 20.07 -8.40 12.18
C GLN A 62 19.42 -7.11 12.71
N GLU A 63 20.22 -6.25 13.36
CA GLU A 63 19.77 -4.90 13.73
C GLU A 63 19.40 -4.09 12.47
N GLY A 64 18.24 -3.43 12.49
CA GLY A 64 17.69 -2.68 11.37
C GLY A 64 16.85 -3.51 10.40
N GLU A 65 16.69 -4.81 10.63
CA GLU A 65 15.90 -5.70 9.77
C GLU A 65 14.42 -5.74 10.18
N ASP A 66 13.52 -5.68 9.20
CA ASP A 66 12.08 -5.80 9.40
C ASP A 66 11.69 -7.28 9.37
N ILE A 67 11.16 -7.77 10.47
CA ILE A 67 10.79 -9.18 10.63
C ILE A 67 9.27 -9.30 10.80
N PRO A 68 8.59 -10.13 10.00
CA PRO A 68 7.15 -10.33 10.12
C PRO A 68 6.79 -10.97 11.45
N VAL A 69 5.58 -10.72 11.94
CA VAL A 69 5.03 -11.35 13.15
C VAL A 69 5.17 -12.87 13.04
N LYS A 70 5.67 -13.52 14.13
CA LYS A 70 6.08 -14.94 14.19
C LYS A 70 7.30 -15.30 13.33
N GLY A 71 7.97 -14.31 12.69
CA GLY A 71 9.26 -14.53 12.05
C GLY A 71 10.36 -14.87 13.06
N LEU A 72 11.34 -15.64 12.64
CA LEU A 72 12.41 -16.14 13.50
C LEU A 72 13.43 -15.03 13.79
N LEU A 73 13.72 -14.80 15.08
CA LEU A 73 14.71 -13.83 15.55
C LEU A 73 16.04 -14.50 15.95
N ALA A 74 15.96 -15.57 16.71
CA ALA A 74 17.13 -16.26 17.24
C ALA A 74 16.81 -17.69 17.72
N TYR A 75 17.85 -18.43 18.11
CA TYR A 75 17.74 -19.73 18.75
C TYR A 75 18.36 -19.71 20.15
N ILE A 76 17.67 -20.32 21.13
CA ILE A 76 18.15 -20.57 22.49
C ILE A 76 18.23 -22.08 22.69
N GLY A 77 19.34 -22.59 23.24
CA GLY A 77 19.54 -24.02 23.51
C GLY A 77 20.80 -24.29 24.33
N GLU A 78 21.33 -25.50 24.30
CA GLU A 78 22.56 -25.86 25.04
C GLU A 78 23.81 -25.35 24.29
N ALA A 79 24.82 -24.93 25.04
CA ALA A 79 26.07 -24.41 24.48
C ALA A 79 26.75 -25.47 23.60
N GLY A 80 26.90 -25.19 22.31
CA GLY A 80 27.50 -26.11 21.33
C GLY A 80 26.49 -26.93 20.52
N GLU A 81 25.19 -26.78 20.74
CA GLU A 81 24.16 -27.41 19.92
C GLU A 81 24.20 -26.78 18.50
N GLN A 82 24.51 -27.61 17.50
CA GLN A 82 24.45 -27.16 16.11
C GLN A 82 22.99 -27.05 15.67
N VAL A 83 22.46 -25.84 15.61
CA VAL A 83 21.23 -25.58 14.86
C VAL A 83 21.58 -25.72 13.38
N GLY A 84 21.05 -26.74 12.74
CA GLY A 84 21.16 -26.95 11.31
C GLY A 84 20.78 -25.66 10.59
N ALA A 85 21.42 -25.38 9.45
CA ALA A 85 21.14 -24.19 8.65
C ALA A 85 19.63 -24.00 8.61
N ALA A 86 19.17 -22.85 9.14
CA ALA A 86 17.76 -22.49 9.15
C ALA A 86 17.22 -22.70 7.73
N PRO A 87 16.05 -23.32 7.57
CA PRO A 87 15.36 -23.18 6.31
C PRO A 87 15.24 -21.67 6.08
N ALA A 88 15.84 -21.19 5.00
CA ALA A 88 15.72 -19.81 4.58
C ALA A 88 14.26 -19.42 4.80
N GLN A 89 14.05 -18.37 5.61
CA GLN A 89 12.72 -17.88 5.93
C GLN A 89 11.87 -17.95 4.67
N ALA A 90 10.75 -18.63 4.77
CA ALA A 90 9.73 -18.53 3.76
C ALA A 90 9.39 -17.02 3.68
N ALA A 91 9.97 -16.36 2.71
CA ALA A 91 9.40 -15.15 2.17
C ALA A 91 7.89 -15.41 2.06
N PRO A 92 7.01 -14.42 2.33
CA PRO A 92 5.58 -14.61 2.21
C PRO A 92 5.32 -15.38 0.93
N VAL A 93 4.55 -16.48 1.01
CA VAL A 93 4.34 -17.42 -0.06
C VAL A 93 3.88 -16.63 -1.29
N GLN A 94 4.83 -16.13 -2.06
CA GLN A 94 4.60 -15.84 -3.46
C GLN A 94 4.33 -17.22 -4.05
N ALA A 95 3.08 -17.44 -4.46
CA ALA A 95 2.75 -18.58 -5.27
C ALA A 95 3.86 -18.68 -6.33
N ALA A 96 4.67 -19.74 -6.25
CA ALA A 96 5.73 -19.97 -7.19
C ALA A 96 5.07 -20.08 -8.57
N ALA A 97 5.13 -19.00 -9.33
CA ALA A 97 4.96 -19.10 -10.75
C ALA A 97 6.02 -20.10 -11.22
N PRO A 98 5.68 -21.08 -12.07
CA PRO A 98 6.62 -22.06 -12.56
C PRO A 98 7.86 -21.32 -13.07
N ALA A 99 9.04 -21.78 -12.67
CA ALA A 99 10.31 -21.20 -13.06
C ALA A 99 10.33 -21.14 -14.60
N ALA A 100 10.09 -19.94 -15.13
CA ALA A 100 10.22 -19.70 -16.54
C ALA A 100 11.70 -19.87 -16.85
N GLU A 101 12.03 -20.83 -17.70
CA GLU A 101 13.36 -21.02 -18.27
C GLU A 101 13.91 -19.65 -18.67
N LYS A 102 15.08 -19.30 -18.14
CA LYS A 102 15.80 -18.09 -18.53
C LYS A 102 16.14 -18.20 -20.01
N LYS A 103 15.36 -17.59 -20.88
CA LYS A 103 15.78 -17.32 -22.24
C LYS A 103 17.05 -16.47 -22.21
N PRO A 104 18.05 -16.75 -23.07
CA PRO A 104 19.25 -15.93 -23.13
C PRO A 104 18.89 -14.50 -23.54
N ALA A 105 19.55 -13.56 -22.91
CA ALA A 105 19.39 -12.13 -22.81
C ALA A 105 19.07 -11.37 -24.11
N GLY A 106 17.80 -11.18 -24.36
CA GLY A 106 17.26 -9.95 -24.91
C GLY A 106 16.35 -9.38 -23.83
N GLU A 107 16.45 -8.09 -23.52
CA GLU A 107 15.58 -7.45 -22.52
C GLU A 107 14.11 -7.71 -22.87
N THR A 108 13.41 -8.48 -22.05
CA THR A 108 11.97 -8.75 -22.26
C THR A 108 11.21 -7.42 -22.20
N LYS A 109 10.57 -7.04 -23.29
CA LYS A 109 9.74 -5.84 -23.37
C LYS A 109 8.37 -6.11 -22.75
N VAL A 110 8.03 -5.39 -21.70
CA VAL A 110 6.76 -5.53 -20.97
C VAL A 110 5.94 -4.27 -21.10
N ALA A 111 4.70 -4.38 -21.58
CA ALA A 111 3.73 -3.31 -21.47
C ALA A 111 2.87 -3.51 -20.23
N VAL A 112 2.54 -2.41 -19.54
CA VAL A 112 1.53 -2.37 -18.48
C VAL A 112 0.48 -1.33 -18.88
N ILE A 113 -0.78 -1.76 -19.06
CA ILE A 113 -1.89 -0.89 -19.42
C ILE A 113 -2.61 -0.46 -18.14
N GLY A 114 -2.49 0.80 -17.78
CA GLY A 114 -3.07 1.42 -16.58
C GLY A 114 -2.04 1.67 -15.49
N GLY A 115 -2.03 2.89 -14.96
CA GLY A 115 -1.11 3.39 -13.93
C GLY A 115 -1.70 3.44 -12.52
N GLY A 116 -2.78 2.70 -12.26
CA GLY A 116 -3.35 2.52 -10.92
C GLY A 116 -2.51 1.56 -10.06
N PRO A 117 -2.96 1.25 -8.80
CA PRO A 117 -2.21 0.38 -7.87
C PRO A 117 -1.79 -0.95 -8.48
N GLY A 118 -2.67 -1.65 -9.18
CA GLY A 118 -2.32 -2.89 -9.87
C GLY A 118 -1.27 -2.71 -10.95
N GLY A 119 -1.32 -1.57 -11.68
CA GLY A 119 -0.41 -1.30 -12.79
C GLY A 119 0.96 -0.82 -12.36
N TYR A 120 1.06 0.22 -11.52
CA TYR A 120 2.37 0.74 -11.13
C TYR A 120 3.16 -0.27 -10.29
N VAL A 121 2.50 -1.07 -9.43
CA VAL A 121 3.16 -2.14 -8.65
C VAL A 121 3.68 -3.23 -9.60
N ALA A 122 2.86 -3.69 -10.55
CA ALA A 122 3.28 -4.67 -11.54
C ALA A 122 4.44 -4.15 -12.41
N ALA A 123 4.41 -2.89 -12.82
CA ALA A 123 5.46 -2.26 -13.61
C ALA A 123 6.79 -2.19 -12.86
N ILE A 124 6.78 -1.77 -11.58
CA ILE A 124 7.95 -1.75 -10.71
C ILE A 124 8.52 -3.16 -10.58
N ARG A 125 7.67 -4.14 -10.28
CA ARG A 125 8.12 -5.50 -10.09
C ARG A 125 8.70 -6.11 -11.37
N ALA A 126 8.08 -5.87 -12.52
CA ALA A 126 8.59 -6.32 -13.82
C ALA A 126 9.97 -5.70 -14.13
N ALA A 127 10.16 -4.41 -13.83
CA ALA A 127 11.44 -3.73 -14.00
C ALA A 127 12.53 -4.29 -13.08
N GLN A 128 12.21 -4.54 -11.80
CA GLN A 128 13.12 -5.17 -10.83
C GLN A 128 13.55 -6.57 -11.26
N LEU A 129 12.71 -7.29 -11.98
CA LEU A 129 13.01 -8.60 -12.56
C LEU A 129 13.79 -8.52 -13.88
N GLY A 130 14.22 -7.33 -14.30
CA GLY A 130 15.06 -7.11 -15.50
C GLY A 130 14.27 -6.89 -16.80
N GLY A 131 12.96 -6.64 -16.70
CA GLY A 131 12.13 -6.29 -17.86
C GLY A 131 12.33 -4.84 -18.30
N LYS A 132 12.30 -4.58 -19.62
CA LYS A 132 12.17 -3.24 -20.18
C LYS A 132 10.69 -2.85 -20.18
N VAL A 133 10.29 -2.03 -19.20
CA VAL A 133 8.88 -1.78 -18.94
C VAL A 133 8.42 -0.46 -19.54
N THR A 134 7.28 -0.50 -20.24
CA THR A 134 6.51 0.68 -20.67
C THR A 134 5.15 0.63 -19.98
N LEU A 135 4.82 1.64 -19.18
CA LEU A 135 3.53 1.81 -18.56
C LEU A 135 2.72 2.84 -19.36
N ILE A 136 1.52 2.45 -19.80
CA ILE A 136 0.63 3.30 -20.59
C ILE A 136 -0.54 3.72 -19.71
N GLU A 137 -0.69 5.02 -19.45
CA GLU A 137 -1.76 5.58 -18.62
C GLU A 137 -2.52 6.69 -19.38
N LYS A 138 -3.84 6.58 -19.42
CA LYS A 138 -4.69 7.54 -20.13
C LYS A 138 -4.90 8.86 -19.39
N ASN A 139 -4.83 8.84 -18.05
CA ASN A 139 -5.13 9.99 -17.19
C ASN A 139 -3.91 10.37 -16.33
N LYS A 140 -3.90 9.95 -15.06
CA LYS A 140 -2.86 10.26 -14.08
C LYS A 140 -2.35 8.99 -13.42
N LEU A 141 -1.03 8.92 -13.18
CA LEU A 141 -0.45 7.89 -12.34
C LEU A 141 -1.12 7.86 -10.95
N GLY A 142 -1.18 6.66 -10.36
CA GLY A 142 -1.90 6.43 -9.12
C GLY A 142 -3.34 5.97 -9.32
N GLY A 143 -3.89 6.14 -10.53
CA GLY A 143 -5.23 5.67 -10.91
C GLY A 143 -6.34 6.18 -10.00
N THR A 144 -7.41 5.42 -9.90
CA THR A 144 -8.58 5.77 -9.06
C THR A 144 -8.18 5.94 -7.60
N CYS A 145 -7.42 5.02 -7.02
CA CYS A 145 -7.12 5.02 -5.60
C CYS A 145 -6.46 6.32 -5.12
N LEU A 146 -5.39 6.77 -5.78
CA LEU A 146 -4.66 7.95 -5.36
C LEU A 146 -5.37 9.25 -5.74
N ASN A 147 -6.04 9.29 -6.88
CA ASN A 147 -6.56 10.55 -7.43
C ASN A 147 -8.01 10.83 -7.06
N VAL A 148 -8.88 9.81 -7.08
CA VAL A 148 -10.34 9.97 -6.96
C VAL A 148 -11.01 8.81 -6.19
N GLY A 149 -10.28 8.16 -5.30
CA GLY A 149 -10.77 7.02 -4.54
C GLY A 149 -10.25 7.00 -3.10
N CYS A 150 -9.46 5.97 -2.76
CA CYS A 150 -9.05 5.67 -1.39
C CYS A 150 -8.43 6.87 -0.67
N ILE A 151 -7.42 7.48 -1.26
CA ILE A 151 -6.62 8.53 -0.62
C ILE A 151 -7.44 9.81 -0.37
N PRO A 152 -8.08 10.41 -1.38
CA PRO A 152 -8.89 11.61 -1.13
C PRO A 152 -10.08 11.33 -0.21
N THR A 153 -10.69 10.15 -0.26
CA THR A 153 -11.77 9.78 0.66
C THR A 153 -11.28 9.74 2.11
N LYS A 154 -10.15 9.05 2.38
CA LYS A 154 -9.57 8.97 3.72
C LYS A 154 -9.11 10.33 4.24
N ALA A 155 -8.63 11.20 3.36
CA ALA A 155 -8.24 12.57 3.76
C ALA A 155 -9.45 13.40 4.21
N ILE A 156 -10.62 13.25 3.58
CA ILE A 156 -11.86 13.92 4.01
C ILE A 156 -12.43 13.27 5.27
N LEU A 157 -12.47 11.93 5.34
CA LEU A 157 -12.91 11.20 6.52
C LEU A 157 -12.12 11.58 7.76
N HIS A 158 -10.78 11.68 7.65
CA HIS A 158 -9.94 12.09 8.77
C HIS A 158 -10.27 13.49 9.28
N ALA A 159 -10.66 14.42 8.40
CA ALA A 159 -11.12 15.73 8.82
C ALA A 159 -12.49 15.66 9.54
N ALA A 160 -13.41 14.79 9.10
CA ALA A 160 -14.69 14.55 9.75
C ALA A 160 -14.52 13.86 11.12
N GLU A 161 -13.66 12.84 11.20
CA GLU A 161 -13.30 12.15 12.44
C GLU A 161 -12.79 13.12 13.50
N ALA A 162 -11.92 14.06 13.15
CA ALA A 162 -11.41 15.06 14.09
C ALA A 162 -12.51 15.92 14.72
N VAL A 163 -13.60 16.21 13.98
CA VAL A 163 -14.77 16.93 14.49
C VAL A 163 -15.58 16.05 15.46
N THR A 164 -15.73 14.78 15.14
CA THR A 164 -16.44 13.79 15.97
C THR A 164 -15.65 13.53 17.26
N GLU A 165 -14.36 13.26 17.17
CA GLU A 165 -13.48 13.06 18.32
C GLU A 165 -13.50 14.26 19.27
N ALA A 166 -13.48 15.50 18.74
CA ALA A 166 -13.59 16.70 19.57
C ALA A 166 -14.87 16.74 20.40
N LYS A 167 -15.99 16.23 19.88
CA LYS A 167 -17.27 16.13 20.62
C LYS A 167 -17.23 15.00 21.66
N GLU A 168 -16.66 13.85 21.31
CA GLU A 168 -16.56 12.67 22.18
C GLU A 168 -15.63 12.91 23.38
N MET A 169 -14.63 13.79 23.27
CA MET A 169 -13.78 14.17 24.38
C MET A 169 -14.52 14.73 25.58
N ALA A 170 -15.75 15.22 25.41
CA ALA A 170 -16.62 15.68 26.51
C ALA A 170 -16.93 14.55 27.52
N GLU A 171 -16.98 13.30 27.11
CA GLU A 171 -17.20 12.13 27.99
C GLU A 171 -16.03 11.94 28.99
N TYR A 172 -14.83 12.40 28.61
CA TYR A 172 -13.64 12.40 29.47
C TYR A 172 -13.49 13.70 30.27
N GLY A 173 -14.48 14.60 30.22
CA GLY A 173 -14.41 15.92 30.88
C GLY A 173 -13.57 16.94 30.11
N ILE A 174 -13.19 16.66 28.87
CA ILE A 174 -12.43 17.58 28.01
C ILE A 174 -13.40 18.23 27.02
N HIS A 175 -13.68 19.52 27.22
CA HIS A 175 -14.62 20.25 26.38
C HIS A 175 -13.89 21.01 25.28
N ILE A 176 -14.04 20.55 24.04
CA ILE A 176 -13.44 21.15 22.83
C ILE A 176 -14.55 21.80 22.02
N GLU A 177 -14.42 23.08 21.71
CA GLU A 177 -15.33 23.79 20.83
C GLU A 177 -14.78 23.84 19.40
N VAL A 178 -15.47 23.20 18.45
CA VAL A 178 -15.19 23.33 17.02
C VAL A 178 -15.96 24.52 16.48
N LYS A 179 -15.30 25.66 16.28
CA LYS A 179 -15.96 26.91 15.86
C LYS A 179 -16.47 26.85 14.43
N ASN A 180 -15.67 26.30 13.51
CA ASN A 180 -16.05 26.14 12.10
C ASN A 180 -15.16 25.10 11.43
N VAL A 181 -15.61 24.60 10.28
CA VAL A 181 -14.83 23.77 9.36
C VAL A 181 -14.56 24.60 8.10
N ASP A 182 -13.30 24.94 7.86
CA ASP A 182 -12.88 25.56 6.59
C ASP A 182 -12.78 24.48 5.50
N TRP A 183 -13.88 24.30 4.79
CA TRP A 183 -13.97 23.28 3.74
C TRP A 183 -12.96 23.47 2.61
N LYS A 184 -12.66 24.73 2.24
CA LYS A 184 -11.65 25.01 1.21
C LYS A 184 -10.27 24.53 1.64
N GLN A 185 -9.94 24.69 2.92
CA GLN A 185 -8.68 24.19 3.47
C GLN A 185 -8.66 22.66 3.55
N VAL A 186 -9.77 22.00 3.90
CA VAL A 186 -9.90 20.53 3.84
C VAL A 186 -9.65 20.02 2.41
N GLN A 187 -10.28 20.63 1.42
CA GLN A 187 -10.09 20.29 0.00
C GLN A 187 -8.64 20.53 -0.45
N ALA A 188 -8.03 21.64 -0.04
CA ALA A 188 -6.63 21.94 -0.35
C ALA A 188 -5.67 20.90 0.26
N LYS A 189 -5.89 20.50 1.53
CA LYS A 189 -5.12 19.46 2.21
C LYS A 189 -5.25 18.12 1.51
N LYS A 190 -6.47 17.69 1.18
CA LYS A 190 -6.76 16.48 0.40
C LYS A 190 -5.98 16.48 -0.94
N ASN A 191 -6.03 17.58 -1.67
CA ASN A 191 -5.34 17.71 -2.95
C ASN A 191 -3.80 17.67 -2.79
N ALA A 192 -3.26 18.27 -1.74
CA ALA A 192 -1.83 18.22 -1.43
C ALA A 192 -1.36 16.78 -1.12
N ILE A 193 -2.12 16.03 -0.32
CA ILE A 193 -1.83 14.61 -0.03
C ILE A 193 -1.82 13.79 -1.32
N THR A 194 -2.85 13.95 -2.16
CA THR A 194 -2.93 13.27 -3.47
C THR A 194 -1.73 13.60 -4.34
N ALA A 195 -1.38 14.88 -4.47
CA ALA A 195 -0.25 15.31 -5.28
C ALA A 195 1.09 14.74 -4.77
N GLN A 196 1.29 14.71 -3.46
CA GLN A 196 2.49 14.13 -2.84
C GLN A 196 2.64 12.64 -3.20
N LEU A 197 1.57 11.86 -3.07
CA LEU A 197 1.60 10.42 -3.35
C LEU A 197 1.77 10.12 -4.84
N VAL A 198 1.09 10.86 -5.71
CA VAL A 198 1.29 10.76 -7.17
C VAL A 198 2.74 11.13 -7.55
N GLY A 199 3.30 12.15 -6.90
CA GLY A 199 4.71 12.52 -7.05
C GLY A 199 5.65 11.39 -6.63
N GLY A 200 5.37 10.71 -5.53
CA GLY A 200 6.10 9.53 -5.08
C GLY A 200 6.08 8.39 -6.09
N VAL A 201 4.90 8.02 -6.59
CA VAL A 201 4.77 6.99 -7.65
C VAL A 201 5.53 7.40 -8.91
N THR A 202 5.45 8.67 -9.31
CA THR A 202 6.21 9.19 -10.46
C THR A 202 7.72 9.05 -10.25
N GLY A 203 8.20 9.34 -9.04
CA GLY A 203 9.59 9.12 -8.63
C GLY A 203 10.01 7.65 -8.75
N LEU A 204 9.15 6.73 -8.27
CA LEU A 204 9.38 5.28 -8.38
C LEU A 204 9.45 4.80 -9.83
N MET A 205 8.61 5.34 -10.73
CA MET A 205 8.70 5.02 -12.17
C MET A 205 10.08 5.40 -12.72
N LYS A 206 10.56 6.60 -12.41
CA LYS A 206 11.88 7.10 -12.85
C LYS A 206 13.02 6.28 -12.25
N ALA A 207 12.99 6.01 -10.95
CA ALA A 207 14.01 5.23 -10.24
C ALA A 207 14.16 3.81 -10.83
N ASN A 208 13.06 3.18 -11.23
CA ASN A 208 13.04 1.86 -11.86
C ASN A 208 13.19 1.92 -13.40
N LYS A 209 13.50 3.08 -13.99
CA LYS A 209 13.69 3.27 -15.45
C LYS A 209 12.48 2.84 -16.29
N ILE A 210 11.28 2.96 -15.74
CA ILE A 210 10.02 2.63 -16.41
C ILE A 210 9.64 3.79 -17.33
N GLN A 211 9.42 3.47 -18.61
CA GLN A 211 8.91 4.45 -19.56
C GLN A 211 7.41 4.65 -19.32
N VAL A 212 7.00 5.85 -18.95
CA VAL A 212 5.57 6.20 -18.83
C VAL A 212 5.12 6.88 -20.11
N VAL A 213 4.07 6.33 -20.74
CA VAL A 213 3.46 6.88 -21.96
C VAL A 213 2.04 7.32 -21.64
N GLU A 214 1.77 8.62 -21.82
CA GLU A 214 0.42 9.15 -21.65
C GLU A 214 -0.42 8.89 -22.89
N GLY A 215 -1.47 8.06 -22.76
CA GLY A 215 -2.35 7.71 -23.84
C GLY A 215 -3.28 6.56 -23.55
N THR A 216 -4.17 6.29 -24.50
CA THR A 216 -5.10 5.15 -24.43
C THR A 216 -4.60 4.04 -25.32
N ALA A 217 -4.35 2.86 -24.72
CA ALA A 217 -3.91 1.67 -25.42
C ALA A 217 -5.11 0.86 -25.93
N SER A 218 -4.97 0.32 -27.14
CA SER A 218 -5.85 -0.71 -27.72
C SER A 218 -5.00 -1.78 -28.39
N PHE A 219 -5.51 -3.01 -28.47
CA PHE A 219 -4.81 -4.09 -29.15
C PHE A 219 -4.90 -3.91 -30.67
N ALA A 220 -3.75 -3.81 -31.35
CA ALA A 220 -3.65 -3.93 -32.80
C ALA A 220 -3.41 -5.39 -33.23
N SER A 221 -2.66 -6.16 -32.41
CA SER A 221 -2.48 -7.59 -32.52
C SER A 221 -2.26 -8.20 -31.13
N LYS A 222 -1.97 -9.49 -31.02
CA LYS A 222 -1.71 -10.18 -29.73
C LYS A 222 -0.54 -9.61 -28.93
N ASP A 223 0.41 -8.99 -29.61
CA ASP A 223 1.68 -8.48 -29.08
C ASP A 223 1.93 -6.99 -29.38
N THR A 224 1.04 -6.35 -30.13
CA THR A 224 1.17 -4.95 -30.55
C THR A 224 0.02 -4.11 -30.01
N LEU A 225 0.36 -3.04 -29.32
CA LEU A 225 -0.58 -2.03 -28.84
C LEU A 225 -0.54 -0.79 -29.72
N ALA A 226 -1.70 -0.32 -30.15
CA ALA A 226 -1.89 1.00 -30.73
C ALA A 226 -2.18 1.98 -29.58
N VAL A 227 -1.31 2.94 -29.36
CA VAL A 227 -1.43 3.95 -28.32
C VAL A 227 -1.86 5.29 -28.93
N LEU A 228 -3.04 5.75 -28.56
CA LEU A 228 -3.54 7.08 -28.91
C LEU A 228 -3.09 8.06 -27.83
N LYS A 229 -2.16 8.95 -28.17
CA LYS A 229 -1.64 9.99 -27.26
C LYS A 229 -2.61 11.16 -27.14
N LYS A 230 -2.41 12.01 -26.13
CA LYS A 230 -3.25 13.20 -25.91
C LYS A 230 -3.21 14.23 -27.05
N ASP A 231 -2.13 14.25 -27.80
CA ASP A 231 -1.97 15.13 -28.99
C ASP A 231 -2.67 14.60 -30.26
N GLY A 232 -3.38 13.46 -30.14
CA GLY A 232 -4.08 12.79 -31.23
C GLY A 232 -3.20 11.87 -32.08
N THR A 233 -1.89 11.79 -31.81
CA THR A 233 -1.00 10.89 -32.55
C THR A 233 -1.23 9.45 -32.14
N LYS A 234 -1.11 8.53 -33.12
CA LYS A 234 -1.16 7.08 -32.86
C LYS A 234 0.22 6.48 -33.07
N GLU A 235 0.64 5.67 -32.13
CA GLU A 235 1.90 4.93 -32.19
C GLU A 235 1.67 3.46 -31.93
N ASN A 236 2.21 2.59 -32.79
CA ASN A 236 2.19 1.15 -32.59
C ASN A 236 3.45 0.70 -31.85
N MET A 237 3.27 0.00 -30.74
CA MET A 237 4.35 -0.48 -29.89
C MET A 237 4.22 -1.99 -29.69
N THR A 238 5.30 -2.73 -29.94
CA THR A 238 5.31 -4.19 -29.83
C THR A 238 6.02 -4.65 -28.56
N PHE A 239 5.46 -5.63 -27.87
CA PHE A 239 5.90 -6.14 -26.58
C PHE A 239 5.91 -7.66 -26.56
N ASP A 240 6.79 -8.24 -25.74
CA ASP A 240 6.84 -9.69 -25.49
C ASP A 240 5.75 -10.14 -24.51
N LYS A 241 5.40 -9.26 -23.56
CA LYS A 241 4.38 -9.49 -22.53
C LYS A 241 3.55 -8.21 -22.32
N ILE A 242 2.25 -8.41 -22.10
CA ILE A 242 1.31 -7.31 -21.84
C ILE A 242 0.53 -7.64 -20.57
N ILE A 243 0.54 -6.70 -19.61
CA ILE A 243 -0.22 -6.76 -18.38
C ILE A 243 -1.38 -5.77 -18.49
N ILE A 244 -2.60 -6.24 -18.31
CA ILE A 244 -3.81 -5.42 -18.34
C ILE A 244 -4.19 -5.08 -16.90
N ALA A 245 -4.02 -3.80 -16.51
CA ALA A 245 -4.39 -3.24 -15.23
C ALA A 245 -5.26 -1.98 -15.40
N ALA A 246 -6.19 -2.04 -16.35
CA ALA A 246 -6.98 -0.89 -16.82
C ALA A 246 -7.99 -0.34 -15.78
N GLY A 247 -8.20 -1.05 -14.67
CA GLY A 247 -9.10 -0.63 -13.59
C GLY A 247 -10.58 -0.67 -13.99
N SER A 248 -11.36 0.22 -13.39
CA SER A 248 -12.81 0.35 -13.58
C SER A 248 -13.22 1.82 -13.63
N VAL A 249 -14.46 2.05 -13.99
CA VAL A 249 -15.10 3.37 -13.98
C VAL A 249 -16.38 3.32 -13.14
N PRO A 250 -16.83 4.44 -12.55
CA PRO A 250 -18.12 4.49 -11.88
C PRO A 250 -19.26 4.07 -12.81
N ALA A 251 -20.11 3.19 -12.31
CA ALA A 251 -21.31 2.78 -13.02
C ALA A 251 -22.48 3.71 -12.65
N VAL A 252 -23.18 4.23 -13.64
CA VAL A 252 -24.40 5.00 -13.40
C VAL A 252 -25.57 4.03 -13.48
N PRO A 253 -26.36 3.86 -12.38
CA PRO A 253 -27.50 2.96 -12.39
C PRO A 253 -28.57 3.44 -13.39
N PRO A 254 -29.33 2.52 -14.02
CA PRO A 254 -30.35 2.87 -15.00
C PRO A 254 -31.65 3.38 -14.31
N ILE A 255 -31.52 4.38 -13.47
CA ILE A 255 -32.63 5.04 -12.78
C ILE A 255 -33.03 6.25 -13.61
N PRO A 256 -34.31 6.41 -13.99
CA PRO A 256 -34.77 7.57 -14.75
C PRO A 256 -34.43 8.88 -14.03
N GLY A 257 -33.87 9.83 -14.75
CA GLY A 257 -33.53 11.16 -14.24
C GLY A 257 -32.12 11.29 -13.61
N VAL A 258 -31.43 10.18 -13.28
CA VAL A 258 -30.10 10.26 -12.63
C VAL A 258 -29.05 10.86 -13.55
N LYS A 259 -29.04 10.50 -14.83
CA LYS A 259 -28.08 11.03 -15.80
C LYS A 259 -28.33 12.48 -16.17
N GLU A 260 -29.57 12.87 -16.19
CA GLU A 260 -30.04 14.18 -16.61
C GLU A 260 -30.02 15.23 -15.49
N ASN A 261 -29.94 14.79 -14.24
CA ASN A 261 -29.95 15.66 -13.07
C ASN A 261 -28.55 16.13 -12.71
N ALA A 262 -28.28 17.42 -12.88
CA ALA A 262 -26.99 18.04 -12.57
C ALA A 262 -26.56 17.92 -11.09
N ASN A 263 -27.52 17.68 -10.18
CA ASN A 263 -27.23 17.45 -8.76
C ASN A 263 -26.81 15.99 -8.47
N CYS A 264 -26.95 15.08 -9.42
CA CYS A 264 -26.48 13.71 -9.30
C CYS A 264 -25.02 13.64 -9.70
N VAL A 265 -24.17 13.23 -8.76
CA VAL A 265 -22.75 13.05 -8.98
C VAL A 265 -22.34 11.61 -8.66
N ASP A 266 -21.26 11.15 -9.29
CA ASP A 266 -20.60 9.90 -8.91
C ASP A 266 -19.65 10.13 -7.72
N SER A 267 -18.95 9.06 -7.30
CA SER A 267 -17.96 9.15 -6.21
C SER A 267 -16.84 10.16 -6.46
N THR A 268 -16.46 10.36 -7.70
CA THR A 268 -15.45 11.36 -8.09
C THR A 268 -15.95 12.78 -7.90
N GLY A 269 -17.18 13.03 -8.33
CA GLY A 269 -17.85 14.32 -8.14
C GLY A 269 -18.06 14.65 -6.67
N ALA A 270 -18.46 13.65 -5.86
CA ALA A 270 -18.65 13.84 -4.43
C ALA A 270 -17.36 14.22 -3.69
N LEU A 271 -16.20 13.74 -4.12
CA LEU A 271 -14.90 14.15 -3.56
C LEU A 271 -14.48 15.59 -3.91
N SER A 272 -15.22 16.25 -4.81
CA SER A 272 -14.85 17.54 -5.36
C SER A 272 -15.90 18.63 -5.11
N PHE A 273 -16.83 18.44 -4.18
CA PHE A 273 -17.80 19.46 -3.81
C PHE A 273 -17.09 20.74 -3.37
N GLU A 274 -17.54 21.86 -3.86
CA GLU A 274 -17.00 23.19 -3.49
C GLU A 274 -17.42 23.61 -2.08
N GLU A 275 -18.59 23.14 -1.62
CA GLU A 275 -19.16 23.37 -0.30
C GLU A 275 -19.68 22.08 0.29
N ILE A 276 -19.77 21.99 1.63
CA ILE A 276 -20.41 20.87 2.30
C ILE A 276 -21.90 20.91 1.98
N PRO A 277 -22.47 19.84 1.40
CA PRO A 277 -23.89 19.84 1.04
C PRO A 277 -24.77 19.90 2.30
N LYS A 278 -25.85 20.69 2.27
CA LYS A 278 -26.83 20.76 3.38
C LYS A 278 -27.60 19.45 3.59
N SER A 279 -27.73 18.66 2.54
CA SER A 279 -28.30 17.32 2.56
C SER A 279 -27.70 16.49 1.44
N LEU A 280 -27.47 15.22 1.70
CA LEU A 280 -26.90 14.27 0.75
C LEU A 280 -27.76 13.00 0.73
N LEU A 281 -28.26 12.63 -0.45
CA LEU A 281 -28.88 11.33 -0.68
C LEU A 281 -27.87 10.41 -1.37
N VAL A 282 -27.57 9.27 -0.77
CA VAL A 282 -26.65 8.29 -1.33
C VAL A 282 -27.45 7.13 -1.92
N ILE A 283 -27.28 6.90 -3.23
CA ILE A 283 -27.89 5.76 -3.93
C ILE A 283 -26.86 4.63 -3.96
N GLY A 284 -27.05 3.64 -3.09
CA GLY A 284 -26.18 2.47 -2.92
C GLY A 284 -25.47 2.44 -1.58
N GLY A 285 -25.64 1.33 -0.85
CA GLY A 285 -25.06 1.09 0.48
C GLY A 285 -23.72 0.33 0.44
N GLY A 286 -22.95 0.42 -0.64
CA GLY A 286 -21.61 -0.14 -0.72
C GLY A 286 -20.58 0.71 0.04
N VAL A 287 -19.36 0.19 0.19
CA VAL A 287 -18.27 0.82 0.99
C VAL A 287 -18.09 2.29 0.63
N ILE A 288 -17.99 2.62 -0.66
CA ILE A 288 -17.76 4.00 -1.13
C ILE A 288 -18.91 4.92 -0.70
N GLY A 289 -20.16 4.46 -0.86
CA GLY A 289 -21.34 5.25 -0.49
C GLY A 289 -21.41 5.51 1.00
N ILE A 290 -21.14 4.50 1.83
CA ILE A 290 -21.12 4.61 3.29
C ILE A 290 -20.00 5.55 3.75
N GLU A 291 -18.77 5.39 3.24
CA GLU A 291 -17.65 6.26 3.59
C GLU A 291 -17.93 7.74 3.27
N LEU A 292 -18.49 8.02 2.07
CA LEU A 292 -18.85 9.38 1.71
C LEU A 292 -20.02 9.92 2.53
N ALA A 293 -21.03 9.09 2.84
CA ALA A 293 -22.10 9.47 3.74
C ALA A 293 -21.56 9.87 5.12
N THR A 294 -20.67 9.04 5.69
CA THR A 294 -20.04 9.33 6.99
C THR A 294 -19.20 10.61 6.94
N ALA A 295 -18.48 10.84 5.84
CA ALA A 295 -17.62 12.02 5.71
C ALA A 295 -18.40 13.34 5.65
N TYR A 296 -19.66 13.31 5.23
CA TYR A 296 -20.52 14.48 5.07
C TYR A 296 -21.64 14.58 6.13
N SER A 297 -21.77 13.62 7.06
CA SER A 297 -22.70 13.66 8.18
C SER A 297 -22.20 14.52 9.34
#